data_87a8748241593209ba4e4071b5ca572e
#
_entry.id   87a8748241593209ba4e4071b5ca572e
#
_cell.length_a   1.000
_cell.length_b   1.000
_cell.length_c   1.000
_cell.angle_alpha   90.00
_cell.angle_beta   90.00
_cell.angle_gamma   90.00
#
_symmetry.space_group_name_H-M   'P 1'
#
loop_
_entity.id
_entity.type
_entity.pdbx_description
1 polymer ?
#
loop_
_entity_poly.entity_id
_entity_poly.type
_entity_poly.pdbx_seq_one_letter_code
_entity_poly.pdbx_strand_id
1 'polypeptide(L)'
;MSLVDYTIAVRRRPEWRRVRLQPGLWLAWAVMIAALLMAIAPQWFTSANPLEGIPGAQRLAPQAHYWLGTDQLGRDLWTRVVYGAVHSLSAALITVAIGLVVGTALGTLAGALAGRVESTIMRLVDVLLAIPSLLLQLTVIILLGFGTVNAAVAVGVAAITSFARLARAEVVRVRHSDYVEAARGSGGTFFAVFWRHILPNSLTAVLAFATLQFGQAMLALATLSFLGYGTPPPVPEWGLLIAEGRNYLSTAWWLTTFPGLAVVAVVLAANRLSRQWSGARP
;
A
#
# COMPACT_ATOMS: atom_id res chain seq x y z
N MET A 1 5.18 -26.18 -59.92
CA MET A 1 5.59 -24.96 -59.19
C MET A 1 5.20 -25.14 -57.75
N SER A 2 6.12 -25.24 -56.94
CA SER A 2 6.40 -25.89 -55.69
C SER A 2 5.66 -25.25 -54.51
N LEU A 3 4.92 -26.06 -53.79
CA LEU A 3 4.52 -25.79 -52.41
C LEU A 3 5.73 -26.04 -51.51
N VAL A 4 6.57 -25.04 -51.37
CA VAL A 4 7.76 -25.11 -50.54
C VAL A 4 7.49 -24.31 -49.26
N ASP A 5 7.60 -25.03 -48.14
CA ASP A 5 8.08 -24.61 -46.86
C ASP A 5 7.29 -23.52 -46.05
N TYR A 6 6.23 -23.94 -45.40
CA TYR A 6 5.80 -23.33 -44.14
C TYR A 6 6.06 -24.27 -42.95
N THR A 7 7.32 -24.58 -42.70
CA THR A 7 7.76 -25.21 -41.45
C THR A 7 8.92 -24.43 -40.84
N ILE A 8 8.69 -23.16 -40.55
CA ILE A 8 9.48 -22.49 -39.52
C ILE A 8 8.84 -22.87 -38.16
N ALA A 9 9.13 -24.10 -37.75
CA ALA A 9 9.00 -24.47 -36.36
C ALA A 9 9.95 -23.56 -35.56
N VAL A 10 9.43 -22.44 -35.05
CA VAL A 10 10.12 -21.69 -34.05
C VAL A 10 10.25 -22.60 -32.82
N ARG A 11 11.32 -23.38 -32.82
CA ARG A 11 11.81 -24.14 -31.68
C ARG A 11 12.13 -23.09 -30.60
N ARG A 12 11.11 -22.67 -29.84
CA ARG A 12 11.32 -21.95 -28.57
C ARG A 12 12.17 -22.85 -27.70
N ARG A 13 13.50 -22.61 -27.73
CA ARG A 13 14.40 -23.20 -26.76
C ARG A 13 13.76 -22.90 -25.40
N PRO A 14 13.59 -23.90 -24.52
CA PRO A 14 13.23 -23.62 -23.15
C PRO A 14 14.34 -22.72 -22.62
N GLU A 15 14.06 -21.42 -22.50
CA GLU A 15 14.93 -20.55 -21.75
C GLU A 15 14.86 -21.07 -20.31
N TRP A 16 15.86 -21.89 -19.97
CA TRP A 16 16.15 -22.24 -18.59
C TRP A 16 16.22 -20.91 -17.87
N ARG A 17 15.16 -20.56 -17.15
CA ARG A 17 15.06 -19.38 -16.33
C ARG A 17 16.27 -19.40 -15.41
N ARG A 18 17.35 -18.76 -15.81
CA ARG A 18 18.43 -18.44 -14.89
C ARG A 18 17.72 -17.69 -13.79
N VAL A 19 17.58 -18.32 -12.63
CA VAL A 19 17.19 -17.68 -11.39
C VAL A 19 18.32 -16.68 -11.12
N ARG A 20 18.22 -15.50 -11.76
CA ARG A 20 19.10 -14.40 -11.42
C ARG A 20 18.78 -14.10 -9.99
N LEU A 21 19.73 -14.42 -9.12
CA LEU A 21 19.69 -13.95 -7.75
C LEU A 21 19.45 -12.45 -7.81
N GLN A 22 18.26 -12.02 -7.45
CA GLN A 22 17.90 -10.62 -7.42
C GLN A 22 18.04 -10.15 -5.95
N PRO A 23 19.22 -9.71 -5.52
CA PRO A 23 19.49 -9.39 -4.13
C PRO A 23 18.52 -8.33 -3.58
N GLY A 24 18.12 -7.37 -4.43
CA GLY A 24 17.12 -6.38 -4.07
C GLY A 24 15.72 -6.95 -3.81
N LEU A 25 15.38 -8.12 -4.36
CA LEU A 25 14.10 -8.78 -4.08
C LEU A 25 14.15 -9.51 -2.73
N TRP A 26 15.24 -10.21 -2.45
CA TRP A 26 15.44 -10.84 -1.14
C TRP A 26 15.47 -9.82 -0.01
N LEU A 27 16.12 -8.68 -0.25
CA LEU A 27 16.12 -7.56 0.69
C LEU A 27 14.70 -7.02 0.91
N ALA A 28 13.91 -6.85 -0.16
CA ALA A 28 12.53 -6.39 -0.03
C ALA A 28 11.66 -7.36 0.78
N TRP A 29 11.80 -8.68 0.56
CA TRP A 29 11.13 -9.67 1.38
C TRP A 29 11.60 -9.64 2.84
N ALA A 30 12.91 -9.53 3.09
CA ALA A 30 13.46 -9.47 4.44
C ALA A 30 12.91 -8.24 5.21
N VAL A 31 12.89 -7.07 4.58
CA VAL A 31 12.33 -5.84 5.18
C VAL A 31 10.84 -6.00 5.48
N MET A 32 10.06 -6.53 4.54
CA MET A 32 8.63 -6.71 4.73
C MET A 32 8.32 -7.73 5.84
N ILE A 33 9.04 -8.86 5.86
CA ILE A 33 8.89 -9.88 6.90
C ILE A 33 9.29 -9.30 8.26
N ALA A 34 10.40 -8.58 8.36
CA ALA A 34 10.83 -7.94 9.60
C ALA A 34 9.78 -6.95 10.11
N ALA A 35 9.25 -6.08 9.24
CA ALA A 35 8.20 -5.12 9.60
C ALA A 35 6.90 -5.81 10.06
N LEU A 36 6.51 -6.90 9.39
CA LEU A 36 5.34 -7.70 9.79
C LEU A 36 5.57 -8.40 11.14
N LEU A 37 6.76 -8.96 11.37
CA LEU A 37 7.08 -9.57 12.65
C LEU A 37 7.11 -8.55 13.79
N MET A 38 7.65 -7.34 13.57
CA MET A 38 7.56 -6.24 14.52
C MET A 38 6.10 -5.86 14.84
N ALA A 39 5.22 -5.91 13.84
CA ALA A 39 3.80 -5.59 14.04
C ALA A 39 3.03 -6.71 14.76
N ILE A 40 3.34 -7.99 14.51
CA ILE A 40 2.61 -9.13 15.08
C ILE A 40 3.15 -9.50 16.47
N ALA A 41 4.46 -9.44 16.65
CA ALA A 41 5.14 -9.89 17.86
C ALA A 41 6.25 -8.90 18.29
N PRO A 42 5.89 -7.63 18.64
CA PRO A 42 6.87 -6.61 19.02
C PRO A 42 7.74 -7.05 20.21
N GLN A 43 7.20 -7.88 21.11
CA GLN A 43 7.90 -8.43 22.27
C GLN A 43 9.11 -9.32 21.91
N TRP A 44 9.25 -9.81 20.68
CA TRP A 44 10.42 -10.54 20.24
C TRP A 44 11.63 -9.64 19.96
N PHE A 45 11.39 -8.36 19.74
CA PHE A 45 12.41 -7.38 19.38
C PHE A 45 12.83 -6.50 20.54
N THR A 46 11.96 -6.34 21.54
CA THR A 46 12.20 -5.51 22.72
C THR A 46 11.32 -5.93 23.89
N SER A 47 11.87 -5.88 25.10
CA SER A 47 11.15 -6.11 26.36
C SER A 47 10.75 -4.79 27.05
N ALA A 48 11.20 -3.64 26.53
CA ALA A 48 10.92 -2.33 27.13
C ALA A 48 9.49 -1.86 26.82
N ASN A 49 8.95 -1.00 27.69
CA ASN A 49 7.65 -0.37 27.49
C ASN A 49 7.81 0.85 26.56
N PRO A 50 7.08 0.94 25.43
CA PRO A 50 7.20 2.06 24.49
C PRO A 50 6.65 3.39 25.03
N LEU A 51 5.92 3.36 26.15
CA LEU A 51 5.26 4.54 26.73
C LEU A 51 6.02 5.12 27.94
N GLU A 52 6.89 4.33 28.56
CA GLU A 52 7.63 4.74 29.76
C GLU A 52 8.97 5.36 29.40
N GLY A 53 9.21 6.58 29.88
CA GLY A 53 10.47 7.28 29.74
C GLY A 53 11.29 7.20 31.03
N ILE A 54 12.61 7.22 30.90
CA ILE A 54 13.53 7.21 32.03
C ILE A 54 13.95 8.66 32.32
N PRO A 55 13.66 9.19 33.54
CA PRO A 55 14.14 10.52 33.93
C PRO A 55 15.66 10.64 33.82
N GLY A 56 16.14 11.73 33.20
CA GLY A 56 17.55 11.94 32.92
C GLY A 56 18.06 11.32 31.63
N ALA A 57 17.26 10.49 30.96
CA ALA A 57 17.66 9.85 29.69
C ALA A 57 17.08 10.56 28.45
N GLN A 58 16.65 11.84 28.56
CA GLN A 58 16.04 12.56 27.44
C GLN A 58 17.08 12.85 26.34
N ARG A 59 16.72 12.54 25.08
CA ARG A 59 17.48 12.85 23.87
C ARG A 59 18.94 12.34 23.91
N LEU A 60 19.15 11.17 24.51
CA LEU A 60 20.44 10.50 24.43
C LEU A 60 20.69 10.02 23.00
N ALA A 61 21.91 10.26 22.52
CA ALA A 61 22.34 9.77 21.21
C ALA A 61 22.38 8.23 21.17
N PRO A 62 22.33 7.62 19.97
CA PRO A 62 22.49 6.18 19.81
C PRO A 62 23.74 5.66 20.53
N GLN A 63 23.55 4.63 21.36
CA GLN A 63 24.61 4.02 22.17
C GLN A 63 24.26 2.54 22.47
N ALA A 64 25.19 1.80 23.08
CA ALA A 64 25.04 0.36 23.29
C ALA A 64 23.75 -0.07 24.04
N HIS A 65 23.27 0.75 24.97
CA HIS A 65 22.04 0.51 25.72
C HIS A 65 20.77 1.01 24.98
N TYR A 66 20.90 2.05 24.18
CA TYR A 66 19.83 2.65 23.38
C TYR A 66 20.25 2.68 21.91
N TRP A 67 19.98 1.63 21.16
CA TRP A 67 20.50 1.42 19.80
C TRP A 67 20.15 2.57 18.83
N LEU A 68 18.95 3.10 18.94
CA LEU A 68 18.50 4.26 18.14
C LEU A 68 18.45 5.56 18.94
N GLY A 69 18.98 5.55 20.19
CA GLY A 69 18.86 6.68 21.11
C GLY A 69 17.53 6.75 21.83
N THR A 70 17.29 7.85 22.51
CA THR A 70 16.04 8.11 23.26
C THR A 70 15.33 9.35 22.75
N ASP A 71 14.02 9.43 23.00
CA ASP A 71 13.19 10.55 22.62
C ASP A 71 13.23 11.72 23.64
N GLN A 72 12.38 12.75 23.41
CA GLN A 72 12.30 13.94 24.26
C GLN A 72 11.78 13.64 25.69
N LEU A 73 11.18 12.48 25.92
CA LEU A 73 10.70 12.03 27.22
C LEU A 73 11.58 10.93 27.84
N GLY A 74 12.71 10.58 27.21
CA GLY A 74 13.61 9.52 27.66
C GLY A 74 13.14 8.11 27.34
N ARG A 75 12.18 7.93 26.39
CA ARG A 75 11.72 6.63 25.94
C ARG A 75 12.66 6.06 24.89
N ASP A 76 12.89 4.76 24.91
CA ASP A 76 13.75 4.08 23.93
C ASP A 76 13.14 4.15 22.51
N LEU A 77 13.89 4.76 21.58
CA LEU A 77 13.43 4.97 20.23
C LEU A 77 13.30 3.66 19.43
N TRP A 78 14.20 2.67 19.65
CA TRP A 78 14.08 1.36 19.03
C TRP A 78 12.74 0.69 19.38
N THR A 79 12.42 0.66 20.67
CA THR A 79 11.15 0.12 21.17
C THR A 79 9.96 0.84 20.53
N ARG A 80 10.00 2.16 20.44
CA ARG A 80 8.94 2.95 19.81
C ARG A 80 8.81 2.69 18.30
N VAL A 81 9.91 2.48 17.58
CA VAL A 81 9.87 2.11 16.16
C VAL A 81 9.27 0.72 15.99
N VAL A 82 9.65 -0.25 16.83
CA VAL A 82 9.09 -1.61 16.79
C VAL A 82 7.58 -1.60 17.04
N TYR A 83 7.13 -1.00 18.14
CA TYR A 83 5.69 -0.93 18.46
C TYR A 83 4.92 -0.01 17.48
N GLY A 84 5.57 0.99 16.92
CA GLY A 84 5.00 1.87 15.89
C GLY A 84 4.65 1.12 14.60
N ALA A 85 5.31 0.01 14.30
CA ALA A 85 5.00 -0.84 13.16
C ALA A 85 3.56 -1.35 13.20
N VAL A 86 3.03 -1.69 14.38
CA VAL A 86 1.64 -2.16 14.57
C VAL A 86 0.65 -1.14 14.00
N HIS A 87 0.78 0.10 14.44
CA HIS A 87 -0.16 1.18 14.07
C HIS A 87 0.03 1.62 12.62
N SER A 88 1.28 1.79 12.17
CA SER A 88 1.59 2.24 10.81
C SER A 88 1.17 1.23 9.74
N LEU A 89 1.50 -0.06 9.94
CA LEU A 89 1.16 -1.11 8.97
C LEU A 89 -0.34 -1.44 8.98
N SER A 90 -0.99 -1.50 10.15
CA SER A 90 -2.43 -1.74 10.23
C SER A 90 -3.23 -0.62 9.58
N ALA A 91 -2.86 0.65 9.79
CA ALA A 91 -3.50 1.78 9.13
C ALA A 91 -3.36 1.70 7.61
N ALA A 92 -2.17 1.36 7.09
CA ALA A 92 -1.95 1.20 5.66
C ALA A 92 -2.78 0.04 5.08
N LEU A 93 -2.88 -1.09 5.79
CA LEU A 93 -3.72 -2.22 5.39
C LEU A 93 -5.21 -1.85 5.35
N ILE A 94 -5.71 -1.15 6.36
CA ILE A 94 -7.10 -0.65 6.38
C ILE A 94 -7.36 0.29 5.20
N THR A 95 -6.44 1.22 4.94
CA THR A 95 -6.52 2.13 3.80
C THR A 95 -6.65 1.38 2.48
N VAL A 96 -5.75 0.41 2.25
CA VAL A 96 -5.76 -0.39 1.01
C VAL A 96 -7.01 -1.26 0.93
N ALA A 97 -7.46 -1.84 2.04
CA ALA A 97 -8.67 -2.65 2.07
C ALA A 97 -9.92 -1.85 1.69
N ILE A 98 -10.07 -0.62 2.19
CA ILE A 98 -11.17 0.28 1.82
C ILE A 98 -11.13 0.60 0.32
N GLY A 99 -9.98 1.06 -0.18
CA GLY A 99 -9.80 1.38 -1.59
C GLY A 99 -10.05 0.17 -2.49
N LEU A 100 -9.46 -0.98 -2.15
CA LEU A 100 -9.59 -2.24 -2.88
C LEU A 100 -11.04 -2.72 -2.92
N VAL A 101 -11.71 -2.84 -1.78
CA VAL A 101 -13.06 -3.41 -1.72
C VAL A 101 -14.07 -2.47 -2.35
N VAL A 102 -14.15 -1.23 -1.88
CA VAL A 102 -15.17 -0.27 -2.33
C VAL A 102 -14.86 0.22 -3.75
N GLY A 103 -13.62 0.60 -4.03
CA GLY A 103 -13.22 1.08 -5.35
C GLY A 103 -13.34 0.01 -6.41
N THR A 104 -12.90 -1.23 -6.13
CA THR A 104 -13.03 -2.33 -7.08
C THR A 104 -14.50 -2.69 -7.34
N ALA A 105 -15.34 -2.69 -6.31
CA ALA A 105 -16.77 -2.94 -6.49
C ALA A 105 -17.42 -1.89 -7.40
N LEU A 106 -17.17 -0.61 -7.16
CA LEU A 106 -17.69 0.50 -7.98
C LEU A 106 -17.15 0.44 -9.41
N GLY A 107 -15.84 0.23 -9.58
CA GLY A 107 -15.23 0.16 -10.92
C GLY A 107 -15.68 -1.06 -11.70
N THR A 108 -15.81 -2.20 -11.05
CA THR A 108 -16.30 -3.44 -11.65
C THR A 108 -17.77 -3.28 -12.09
N LEU A 109 -18.60 -2.68 -11.25
CA LEU A 109 -20.01 -2.40 -11.58
C LEU A 109 -20.10 -1.45 -12.77
N ALA A 110 -19.32 -0.38 -12.79
CA ALA A 110 -19.27 0.57 -13.90
C ALA A 110 -18.84 -0.11 -15.22
N GLY A 111 -17.76 -0.91 -15.20
CA GLY A 111 -17.26 -1.59 -16.39
C GLY A 111 -18.15 -2.72 -16.90
N ALA A 112 -18.89 -3.38 -16.01
CA ALA A 112 -19.80 -4.48 -16.36
C ALA A 112 -21.12 -4.00 -16.99
N LEU A 113 -21.76 -2.98 -16.38
CA LEU A 113 -23.10 -2.55 -16.77
C LEU A 113 -23.07 -1.51 -17.91
N ALA A 114 -22.00 -0.76 -18.05
CA ALA A 114 -21.83 0.29 -19.08
C ALA A 114 -22.97 1.37 -19.04
N GLY A 115 -23.01 2.25 -20.03
CA GLY A 115 -24.08 3.21 -20.23
C GLY A 115 -24.25 4.23 -19.09
N ARG A 116 -25.49 4.41 -18.63
CA ARG A 116 -25.82 5.42 -17.59
C ARG A 116 -25.20 5.11 -16.24
N VAL A 117 -25.12 3.83 -15.85
CA VAL A 117 -24.52 3.41 -14.55
C VAL A 117 -23.04 3.74 -14.55
N GLU A 118 -22.33 3.37 -15.59
CA GLU A 118 -20.93 3.72 -15.78
C GLU A 118 -20.71 5.24 -15.71
N SER A 119 -21.49 5.99 -16.49
CA SER A 119 -21.39 7.44 -16.55
C SER A 119 -21.60 8.10 -15.18
N THR A 120 -22.59 7.63 -14.41
CA THR A 120 -22.87 8.18 -13.07
C THR A 120 -21.74 7.87 -12.09
N ILE A 121 -21.31 6.61 -12.02
CA ILE A 121 -20.21 6.21 -11.10
C ILE A 121 -18.93 6.95 -11.44
N MET A 122 -18.56 7.01 -12.73
CA MET A 122 -17.32 7.67 -13.14
C MET A 122 -17.36 9.19 -12.94
N ARG A 123 -18.51 9.84 -13.11
CA ARG A 123 -18.65 11.27 -12.75
C ARG A 123 -18.41 11.53 -11.27
N LEU A 124 -18.93 10.68 -10.38
CA LEU A 124 -18.66 10.79 -8.93
C LEU A 124 -17.18 10.60 -8.64
N VAL A 125 -16.55 9.60 -9.25
CA VAL A 125 -15.11 9.36 -9.14
C VAL A 125 -14.31 10.56 -9.66
N ASP A 126 -14.72 11.17 -10.77
CA ASP A 126 -14.06 12.33 -11.37
C ASP A 126 -14.18 13.59 -10.49
N VAL A 127 -15.34 13.80 -9.85
CA VAL A 127 -15.52 14.89 -8.87
C VAL A 127 -14.58 14.72 -7.69
N LEU A 128 -14.48 13.51 -7.14
CA LEU A 128 -13.56 13.25 -6.02
C LEU A 128 -12.09 13.43 -6.42
N LEU A 129 -11.73 13.07 -7.65
CA LEU A 129 -10.36 13.24 -8.18
C LEU A 129 -10.02 14.69 -8.54
N ALA A 130 -11.02 15.54 -8.76
CA ALA A 130 -10.80 16.98 -8.96
C ALA A 130 -10.35 17.67 -7.67
N ILE A 131 -10.64 17.08 -6.50
CA ILE A 131 -10.19 17.59 -5.21
C ILE A 131 -8.75 17.09 -4.95
N PRO A 132 -7.79 17.96 -4.63
CA PRO A 132 -6.46 17.52 -4.20
C PRO A 132 -6.56 16.49 -3.08
N SER A 133 -5.88 15.35 -3.22
CA SER A 133 -6.02 14.19 -2.32
C SER A 133 -5.81 14.55 -0.85
N LEU A 134 -4.83 15.40 -0.54
CA LEU A 134 -4.57 15.84 0.83
C LEU A 134 -5.76 16.64 1.39
N LEU A 135 -6.38 17.52 0.60
CA LEU A 135 -7.54 18.28 1.04
C LEU A 135 -8.75 17.39 1.28
N LEU A 136 -8.98 16.40 0.42
CA LEU A 136 -10.03 15.41 0.63
C LEU A 136 -9.79 14.61 1.92
N GLN A 137 -8.57 14.15 2.16
CA GLN A 137 -8.19 13.44 3.38
C GLN A 137 -8.38 14.30 4.62
N LEU A 138 -7.95 15.56 4.59
CA LEU A 138 -8.15 16.50 5.70
C LEU A 138 -9.63 16.76 5.98
N THR A 139 -10.43 16.92 4.95
CA THR A 139 -11.89 17.10 5.10
C THR A 139 -12.52 15.90 5.79
N VAL A 140 -12.18 14.68 5.34
CA VAL A 140 -12.74 13.45 5.94
C VAL A 140 -12.28 13.27 7.39
N ILE A 141 -11.00 13.52 7.70
CA ILE A 141 -10.50 13.33 9.06
C ILE A 141 -11.04 14.39 10.04
N ILE A 142 -11.28 15.61 9.58
CA ILE A 142 -11.92 16.65 10.42
C ILE A 142 -13.36 16.24 10.79
N LEU A 143 -14.08 15.58 9.88
CA LEU A 143 -15.44 15.10 10.14
C LEU A 143 -15.47 13.86 11.05
N LEU A 144 -14.49 12.96 10.93
CA LEU A 144 -14.41 11.71 11.70
C LEU A 144 -13.72 11.89 13.07
N GLY A 145 -12.90 12.92 13.22
CA GLY A 145 -12.01 13.11 14.36
C GLY A 145 -10.63 12.48 14.16
N PHE A 146 -9.72 12.76 15.08
CA PHE A 146 -8.33 12.29 15.05
C PHE A 146 -8.23 10.80 15.40
N GLY A 147 -7.16 10.15 14.94
CA GLY A 147 -6.84 8.77 15.31
C GLY A 147 -6.40 7.92 14.12
N THR A 148 -5.67 6.84 14.42
CA THR A 148 -5.09 5.94 13.41
C THR A 148 -6.14 5.39 12.43
N VAL A 149 -7.27 4.92 12.98
CA VAL A 149 -8.34 4.33 12.16
C VAL A 149 -9.01 5.39 11.29
N ASN A 150 -9.30 6.57 11.85
CA ASN A 150 -9.92 7.67 11.12
C ASN A 150 -9.01 8.21 10.02
N ALA A 151 -7.71 8.32 10.28
CA ALA A 151 -6.71 8.64 9.25
C ALA A 151 -6.67 7.58 8.14
N ALA A 152 -6.71 6.30 8.52
CA ALA A 152 -6.75 5.21 7.54
C ALA A 152 -8.03 5.24 6.68
N VAL A 153 -9.18 5.55 7.26
CA VAL A 153 -10.45 5.75 6.52
C VAL A 153 -10.34 6.95 5.59
N ALA A 154 -9.80 8.08 6.05
CA ALA A 154 -9.67 9.30 5.25
C ALA A 154 -8.79 9.06 4.00
N VAL A 155 -7.64 8.40 4.18
CA VAL A 155 -6.75 8.03 3.06
C VAL A 155 -7.41 6.96 2.19
N GLY A 156 -8.13 6.01 2.79
CA GLY A 156 -8.86 4.95 2.10
C GLY A 156 -9.96 5.48 1.19
N VAL A 157 -10.73 6.48 1.62
CA VAL A 157 -11.73 7.16 0.78
C VAL A 157 -11.10 7.80 -0.45
N ALA A 158 -9.96 8.46 -0.29
CA ALA A 158 -9.22 9.00 -1.43
C ALA A 158 -8.72 7.88 -2.38
N ALA A 159 -8.31 6.73 -1.84
CA ALA A 159 -7.83 5.59 -2.62
C ALA A 159 -8.95 4.91 -3.45
N ILE A 160 -10.23 4.97 -3.02
CA ILE A 160 -11.38 4.41 -3.75
C ILE A 160 -11.37 4.84 -5.22
N THR A 161 -11.07 6.10 -5.49
CA THR A 161 -11.11 6.67 -6.85
C THR A 161 -10.12 6.00 -7.79
N SER A 162 -8.90 5.76 -7.33
CA SER A 162 -7.84 5.11 -8.11
C SER A 162 -8.17 3.64 -8.39
N PHE A 163 -8.66 2.92 -7.39
CA PHE A 163 -9.10 1.53 -7.55
C PHE A 163 -10.31 1.43 -8.48
N ALA A 164 -11.28 2.33 -8.36
CA ALA A 164 -12.47 2.34 -9.23
C ALA A 164 -12.12 2.55 -10.70
N ARG A 165 -11.23 3.50 -11.00
CA ARG A 165 -10.75 3.73 -12.37
C ARG A 165 -10.04 2.52 -12.94
N LEU A 166 -9.11 1.94 -12.18
CA LEU A 166 -8.36 0.78 -12.63
C LEU A 166 -9.29 -0.42 -12.85
N ALA A 167 -10.13 -0.74 -11.86
CA ALA A 167 -11.06 -1.86 -11.97
C ALA A 167 -12.01 -1.73 -13.17
N ARG A 168 -12.55 -0.52 -13.39
CA ARG A 168 -13.38 -0.25 -14.58
C ARG A 168 -12.59 -0.48 -15.86
N ALA A 169 -11.37 0.04 -15.97
CA ALA A 169 -10.53 -0.10 -17.17
C ALA A 169 -10.21 -1.57 -17.46
N GLU A 170 -9.87 -2.36 -16.42
CA GLU A 170 -9.58 -3.79 -16.55
C GLU A 170 -10.81 -4.60 -16.94
N VAL A 171 -11.97 -4.32 -16.35
CA VAL A 171 -13.23 -4.99 -16.70
C VAL A 171 -13.59 -4.70 -18.16
N VAL A 172 -13.48 -3.46 -18.61
CA VAL A 172 -13.75 -3.09 -20.01
C VAL A 172 -12.77 -3.79 -20.96
N ARG A 173 -11.47 -3.80 -20.62
CA ARG A 173 -10.45 -4.50 -21.40
C ARG A 173 -10.72 -5.99 -21.56
N VAL A 174 -11.00 -6.65 -20.45
CA VAL A 174 -11.29 -8.10 -20.43
C VAL A 174 -12.59 -8.44 -21.14
N ARG A 175 -13.62 -7.61 -20.97
CA ARG A 175 -14.95 -7.81 -21.58
C ARG A 175 -14.91 -7.85 -23.12
N HIS A 176 -13.94 -7.16 -23.75
CA HIS A 176 -13.75 -7.11 -25.20
C HIS A 176 -12.65 -8.06 -25.69
N SER A 177 -12.26 -9.06 -24.91
CA SER A 177 -11.30 -10.07 -25.33
C SER A 177 -11.98 -11.21 -26.09
N ASP A 178 -11.26 -11.81 -27.05
CA ASP A 178 -11.77 -12.87 -27.94
C ASP A 178 -12.34 -14.06 -27.19
N TYR A 179 -11.74 -14.44 -26.06
CA TYR A 179 -12.22 -15.58 -25.25
C TYR A 179 -13.55 -15.27 -24.53
N VAL A 180 -13.81 -14.00 -24.20
CA VAL A 180 -15.10 -13.59 -23.63
C VAL A 180 -16.16 -13.52 -24.72
N GLU A 181 -15.83 -13.07 -25.92
CA GLU A 181 -16.72 -13.11 -27.08
C GLU A 181 -17.09 -14.56 -27.45
N ALA A 182 -16.09 -15.46 -27.50
CA ALA A 182 -16.32 -16.88 -27.74
C ALA A 182 -17.24 -17.51 -26.68
N ALA A 183 -17.05 -17.19 -25.40
CA ALA A 183 -17.91 -17.68 -24.32
C ALA A 183 -19.36 -17.19 -24.45
N ARG A 184 -19.59 -15.96 -24.92
CA ARG A 184 -20.94 -15.44 -25.22
C ARG A 184 -21.53 -16.10 -26.45
N GLY A 185 -20.74 -16.24 -27.53
CA GLY A 185 -21.16 -16.93 -28.76
C GLY A 185 -21.53 -18.39 -28.54
N SER A 186 -20.95 -19.03 -27.52
CA SER A 186 -21.32 -20.40 -27.11
C SER A 186 -22.57 -20.46 -26.20
N GLY A 187 -23.32 -19.35 -26.08
CA GLY A 187 -24.58 -19.31 -25.30
C GLY A 187 -24.40 -18.99 -23.81
N GLY A 188 -23.22 -18.50 -23.40
CA GLY A 188 -22.96 -18.10 -22.01
C GLY A 188 -23.83 -16.92 -21.58
N THR A 189 -24.52 -17.05 -20.43
CA THR A 189 -25.31 -15.94 -19.85
C THR A 189 -24.39 -14.85 -19.31
N PHE A 190 -24.88 -13.59 -19.22
CA PHE A 190 -24.13 -12.46 -18.68
C PHE A 190 -23.46 -12.78 -17.34
N PHE A 191 -24.21 -13.32 -16.38
CA PHE A 191 -23.69 -13.65 -15.06
C PHE A 191 -22.62 -14.74 -15.09
N ALA A 192 -22.85 -15.82 -15.86
CA ALA A 192 -21.88 -16.90 -15.99
C ALA A 192 -20.55 -16.40 -16.59
N VAL A 193 -20.61 -15.63 -17.67
CA VAL A 193 -19.44 -15.05 -18.32
C VAL A 193 -18.74 -14.03 -17.40
N PHE A 194 -19.50 -13.18 -16.71
CA PHE A 194 -18.95 -12.20 -15.80
C PHE A 194 -18.16 -12.84 -14.65
N TRP A 195 -18.77 -13.75 -13.89
CA TRP A 195 -18.14 -14.37 -12.73
C TRP A 195 -17.02 -15.36 -13.09
N ARG A 196 -17.14 -16.06 -14.23
CA ARG A 196 -16.18 -17.11 -14.60
C ARG A 196 -15.00 -16.58 -15.43
N HIS A 197 -15.20 -15.54 -16.23
CA HIS A 197 -14.22 -15.07 -17.19
C HIS A 197 -13.79 -13.62 -16.98
N ILE A 198 -14.71 -12.68 -16.73
CA ILE A 198 -14.37 -11.25 -16.65
C ILE A 198 -13.76 -10.91 -15.29
N LEU A 199 -14.48 -11.17 -14.21
CA LEU A 199 -14.07 -10.75 -12.87
C LEU A 199 -12.70 -11.32 -12.45
N PRO A 200 -12.43 -12.65 -12.52
CA PRO A 200 -11.15 -13.18 -12.06
C PRO A 200 -9.95 -12.62 -12.84
N ASN A 201 -10.11 -12.43 -14.15
CA ASN A 201 -9.03 -11.90 -14.99
C ASN A 201 -8.80 -10.40 -14.78
N SER A 202 -9.83 -9.63 -14.45
CA SER A 202 -9.72 -8.20 -14.13
C SER A 202 -9.10 -7.98 -12.75
N LEU A 203 -9.37 -8.85 -11.77
CA LEU A 203 -8.84 -8.71 -10.41
C LEU A 203 -7.33 -8.88 -10.32
N THR A 204 -6.71 -9.62 -11.24
CA THR A 204 -5.25 -9.82 -11.21
C THR A 204 -4.47 -8.50 -11.24
N ALA A 205 -4.83 -7.58 -12.12
CA ALA A 205 -4.20 -6.27 -12.20
C ALA A 205 -4.53 -5.39 -10.99
N VAL A 206 -5.76 -5.47 -10.48
CA VAL A 206 -6.21 -4.72 -9.30
C VAL A 206 -5.46 -5.16 -8.04
N LEU A 207 -5.24 -6.47 -7.87
CA LEU A 207 -4.46 -7.00 -6.74
C LEU A 207 -2.97 -6.60 -6.83
N ALA A 208 -2.40 -6.61 -8.04
CA ALA A 208 -1.05 -6.09 -8.24
C ALA A 208 -0.95 -4.59 -7.90
N PHE A 209 -1.97 -3.80 -8.23
CA PHE A 209 -2.06 -2.39 -7.88
C PHE A 209 -2.20 -2.16 -6.37
N ALA A 210 -2.89 -3.05 -5.65
CA ALA A 210 -3.03 -2.95 -4.20
C ALA A 210 -1.67 -2.95 -3.46
N THR A 211 -0.70 -3.72 -3.95
CA THR A 211 0.66 -3.73 -3.36
C THR A 211 1.40 -2.40 -3.59
N LEU A 212 1.18 -1.75 -4.74
CA LEU A 212 1.71 -0.41 -4.99
C LEU A 212 1.03 0.63 -4.09
N GLN A 213 -0.29 0.54 -3.96
CA GLN A 213 -1.10 1.44 -3.13
C GLN A 213 -0.77 1.33 -1.65
N PHE A 214 -0.28 0.18 -1.17
CA PHE A 214 0.20 0.04 0.19
C PHE A 214 1.36 1.01 0.50
N GLY A 215 2.35 1.12 -0.39
CA GLY A 215 3.44 2.08 -0.23
C GLY A 215 2.95 3.54 -0.27
N GLN A 216 1.98 3.86 -1.15
CA GLN A 216 1.38 5.19 -1.20
C GLN A 216 0.57 5.51 0.06
N ALA A 217 -0.16 4.55 0.59
CA ALA A 217 -0.91 4.68 1.83
C ALA A 217 0.02 4.98 3.02
N MET A 218 1.15 4.26 3.13
CA MET A 218 2.16 4.53 4.16
C MET A 218 2.64 5.98 4.14
N LEU A 219 2.97 6.51 2.94
CA LEU A 219 3.42 7.90 2.80
C LEU A 219 2.30 8.91 3.13
N ALA A 220 1.08 8.67 2.68
CA ALA A 220 -0.05 9.56 2.96
C ALA A 220 -0.38 9.59 4.45
N LEU A 221 -0.39 8.42 5.12
CA LEU A 221 -0.62 8.32 6.56
C LEU A 221 0.50 9.01 7.36
N ALA A 222 1.77 8.79 6.99
CA ALA A 222 2.89 9.47 7.62
C ALA A 222 2.79 11.01 7.45
N THR A 223 2.31 11.50 6.30
CA THR A 223 2.08 12.92 6.06
C THR A 223 0.97 13.48 6.95
N LEU A 224 -0.18 12.76 7.06
CA LEU A 224 -1.26 13.17 7.97
C LEU A 224 -0.82 13.18 9.42
N SER A 225 -0.09 12.16 9.87
CA SER A 225 0.45 12.08 11.23
C SER A 225 1.47 13.18 11.49
N PHE A 226 2.34 13.49 10.51
CA PHE A 226 3.28 14.62 10.59
C PHE A 226 2.57 15.97 10.75
N LEU A 227 1.41 16.13 10.11
CA LEU A 227 0.57 17.33 10.23
C LEU A 227 -0.26 17.35 11.55
N GLY A 228 -0.19 16.30 12.36
CA GLY A 228 -0.89 16.19 13.64
C GLY A 228 -2.29 15.57 13.58
N TYR A 229 -2.66 14.99 12.43
CA TYR A 229 -3.96 14.36 12.22
C TYR A 229 -3.96 12.82 12.39
N GLY A 230 -2.82 12.23 12.76
CA GLY A 230 -2.67 10.80 12.97
C GLY A 230 -3.05 10.34 14.38
N THR A 231 -2.31 9.35 14.84
CA THR A 231 -2.45 8.78 16.20
C THR A 231 -2.10 9.84 17.25
N PRO A 232 -2.96 10.07 18.25
CA PRO A 232 -2.60 10.98 19.34
C PRO A 232 -1.50 10.39 20.23
N PRO A 233 -0.57 11.23 20.75
CA PRO A 233 0.39 10.79 21.76
C PRO A 233 -0.32 10.17 22.98
N PRO A 234 0.29 9.23 23.70
CA PRO A 234 1.68 8.77 23.65
C PRO A 234 1.92 7.56 22.75
N VAL A 235 0.91 7.03 22.07
CA VAL A 235 0.99 5.78 21.29
C VAL A 235 1.98 5.94 20.13
N PRO A 236 2.98 5.06 20.00
CA PRO A 236 3.96 5.17 18.91
C PRO A 236 3.33 4.85 17.55
N GLU A 237 3.63 5.71 16.57
CA GLU A 237 3.31 5.53 15.16
C GLU A 237 4.41 6.25 14.37
N TRP A 238 4.88 5.68 13.24
CA TRP A 238 6.09 6.19 12.58
C TRP A 238 5.99 7.64 12.12
N GLY A 239 4.84 8.06 11.57
CA GLY A 239 4.62 9.45 11.19
C GLY A 239 4.57 10.39 12.39
N LEU A 240 3.98 9.96 13.50
CA LEU A 240 3.98 10.71 14.75
C LEU A 240 5.39 10.85 15.33
N LEU A 241 6.20 9.78 15.31
CA LEU A 241 7.59 9.83 15.78
C LEU A 241 8.41 10.87 14.98
N ILE A 242 8.21 10.91 13.65
CA ILE A 242 8.84 11.92 12.80
C ILE A 242 8.37 13.34 13.18
N ALA A 243 7.07 13.52 13.42
CA ALA A 243 6.50 14.80 13.81
C ALA A 243 7.03 15.29 15.17
N GLU A 244 7.10 14.39 16.16
CA GLU A 244 7.65 14.69 17.49
C GLU A 244 9.14 15.07 17.42
N GLY A 245 9.91 14.41 16.55
CA GLY A 245 11.35 14.66 16.39
C GLY A 245 11.69 15.94 15.61
N ARG A 246 10.79 16.51 14.82
CA ARG A 246 11.10 17.62 13.89
C ARG A 246 11.71 18.86 14.55
N ASN A 247 11.30 19.15 15.77
CA ASN A 247 11.77 20.32 16.51
C ASN A 247 13.19 20.13 17.09
N TYR A 248 13.74 18.91 17.00
CA TYR A 248 15.01 18.52 17.58
C TYR A 248 16.06 18.12 16.51
N LEU A 249 15.79 18.40 15.22
CA LEU A 249 16.66 17.97 14.12
C LEU A 249 18.12 18.41 14.27
N SER A 250 18.36 19.60 14.81
CA SER A 250 19.70 20.14 15.03
C SER A 250 20.45 19.48 16.21
N THR A 251 19.73 18.90 17.17
CA THR A 251 20.32 18.38 18.42
C THR A 251 20.11 16.87 18.59
N ALA A 252 19.09 16.31 17.99
CA ALA A 252 18.68 14.89 18.11
C ALA A 252 18.11 14.36 16.78
N TRP A 253 18.92 14.43 15.71
CA TRP A 253 18.53 14.04 14.35
C TRP A 253 17.99 12.60 14.22
N TRP A 254 18.41 11.70 15.11
CA TRP A 254 17.99 10.30 15.12
C TRP A 254 16.49 10.12 15.32
N LEU A 255 15.83 11.07 16.02
CA LEU A 255 14.40 11.03 16.32
C LEU A 255 13.52 11.03 15.05
N THR A 256 13.96 11.71 14.00
CA THR A 256 13.25 11.76 12.71
C THR A 256 13.83 10.77 11.71
N THR A 257 15.17 10.59 11.72
CA THR A 257 15.84 9.78 10.70
C THR A 257 15.49 8.30 10.79
N PHE A 258 15.52 7.69 11.99
CA PHE A 258 15.27 6.26 12.11
C PHE A 258 13.81 5.88 11.83
N PRO A 259 12.78 6.56 12.37
CA PRO A 259 11.41 6.30 11.95
C PRO A 259 11.17 6.58 10.46
N GLY A 260 11.80 7.64 9.92
CA GLY A 260 11.76 7.95 8.49
C GLY A 260 12.36 6.82 7.63
N LEU A 261 13.51 6.27 8.04
CA LEU A 261 14.12 5.13 7.36
C LEU A 261 13.24 3.88 7.42
N ALA A 262 12.52 3.64 8.51
CA ALA A 262 11.57 2.53 8.60
C ALA A 262 10.44 2.68 7.57
N VAL A 263 9.85 3.87 7.45
CA VAL A 263 8.84 4.17 6.42
C VAL A 263 9.41 3.96 5.02
N VAL A 264 10.58 4.56 4.72
CA VAL A 264 11.22 4.45 3.40
C VAL A 264 11.54 2.99 3.05
N ALA A 265 12.09 2.22 3.99
CA ALA A 265 12.43 0.82 3.78
C ALA A 265 11.19 -0.01 3.40
N VAL A 266 10.08 0.14 4.15
CA VAL A 266 8.83 -0.57 3.87
C VAL A 266 8.20 -0.13 2.54
N VAL A 267 8.20 1.16 2.23
CA VAL A 267 7.68 1.69 0.95
C VAL A 267 8.48 1.15 -0.24
N LEU A 268 9.81 1.17 -0.15
CA LEU A 268 10.66 0.64 -1.21
C LEU A 268 10.50 -0.87 -1.37
N ALA A 269 10.37 -1.60 -0.26
CA ALA A 269 10.10 -3.04 -0.28
C ALA A 269 8.75 -3.34 -0.95
N ALA A 270 7.67 -2.68 -0.55
CA ALA A 270 6.35 -2.82 -1.14
C ALA A 270 6.36 -2.52 -2.65
N ASN A 271 6.98 -1.42 -3.06
CA ASN A 271 7.12 -1.06 -4.47
C ASN A 271 7.94 -2.08 -5.28
N ARG A 272 8.98 -2.66 -4.69
CA ARG A 272 9.79 -3.70 -5.34
C ARG A 272 9.00 -4.99 -5.52
N LEU A 273 8.25 -5.39 -4.52
CA LEU A 273 7.39 -6.58 -4.57
C LEU A 273 6.24 -6.40 -5.57
N SER A 274 5.61 -5.23 -5.62
CA SER A 274 4.56 -4.90 -6.59
C SER A 274 5.00 -5.10 -8.03
N ARG A 275 6.21 -4.63 -8.39
CA ARG A 275 6.76 -4.78 -9.75
C ARG A 275 6.96 -6.24 -10.17
N GLN A 276 7.22 -7.13 -9.23
CA GLN A 276 7.33 -8.56 -9.52
C GLN A 276 5.98 -9.17 -9.88
N TRP A 277 4.91 -8.74 -9.22
CA TRP A 277 3.56 -9.29 -9.42
C TRP A 277 2.89 -8.72 -10.67
N SER A 278 3.18 -7.49 -11.04
CA SER A 278 2.66 -6.88 -12.26
C SER A 278 3.31 -7.40 -13.55
N GLY A 279 4.29 -8.29 -13.46
CA GLY A 279 4.99 -8.84 -14.63
C GLY A 279 5.82 -7.82 -15.41
N ALA A 280 5.94 -6.60 -14.93
CA ALA A 280 6.80 -5.59 -15.50
C ALA A 280 8.27 -5.98 -15.27
N ARG A 281 8.91 -6.54 -16.32
CA ARG A 281 10.36 -6.76 -16.34
C ARG A 281 11.06 -5.39 -16.36
N PRO A 282 12.19 -5.23 -15.64
CA PRO A 282 13.01 -4.03 -15.74
C PRO A 282 13.57 -3.85 -17.14
#